data_b51109e34fa2b6c7206cfb56c5d5e946
#
_entry.id   b51109e34fa2b6c7206cfb56c5d5e946
#
_cell.length_a   1.000
_cell.length_b   1.000
_cell.length_c   1.000
_cell.angle_alpha   90.00
_cell.angle_beta   90.00
_cell.angle_gamma   90.00
#
_symmetry.space_group_name_H-M   'P 1'
#
loop_
_entity.id
_entity.type
_entity.pdbx_description
1 polymer ?
#
loop_
_entity_poly.entity_id
_entity_poly.type
_entity_poly.pdbx_seq_one_letter_code
_entity_poly.pdbx_strand_id
1 'polypeptide(L)'
;MTNRRLCEFIYRNLHVMSHIFPTMDTHQAAQIFHSIFLINDGGGHPEPYTLVSVDDIENGVWKFNPDIAHAFNIDPAYGQDFLRHYTQQLKTGGKYDLTIWPYHAMLGGIGHALVSAVEEAIFFHCVARYSPPDFQVKGNNPFTENYSVLSPEVLTGPDGQSIAEKNNSFTQKLLTFDAVIVAG
;
A
#
# COMPACT_ATOMS: atom_id res chain seq x y z
N MET A 1 10.32 -6.05 14.55
CA MET A 1 11.08 -7.31 14.93
C MET A 1 12.20 -7.50 13.94
N THR A 2 13.40 -8.02 14.32
CA THR A 2 14.43 -8.31 13.32
C THR A 2 14.10 -9.61 12.57
N ASN A 3 14.50 -9.72 11.28
CA ASN A 3 14.27 -10.92 10.47
C ASN A 3 14.75 -12.20 11.18
N ARG A 4 15.91 -12.15 11.86
CA ARG A 4 16.42 -13.25 12.65
C ARG A 4 15.44 -13.72 13.72
N ARG A 5 14.89 -12.79 14.53
CA ARG A 5 13.93 -13.11 15.59
C ARG A 5 12.64 -13.69 15.03
N LEU A 6 12.20 -13.19 13.87
CA LEU A 6 11.03 -13.73 13.18
C LEU A 6 11.25 -15.17 12.74
N CYS A 7 12.38 -15.47 12.09
CA CYS A 7 12.73 -16.83 11.69
C CYS A 7 12.86 -17.77 12.90
N GLU A 8 13.56 -17.34 13.96
CA GLU A 8 13.67 -18.10 15.19
C GLU A 8 12.29 -18.39 15.82
N PHE A 9 11.39 -17.41 15.78
CA PHE A 9 10.03 -17.57 16.27
C PHE A 9 9.25 -18.61 15.46
N ILE A 10 9.32 -18.53 14.12
CA ILE A 10 8.66 -19.50 13.23
C ILE A 10 9.16 -20.92 13.52
N TYR A 11 10.49 -21.13 13.51
CA TYR A 11 11.06 -22.46 13.73
C TYR A 11 10.75 -23.05 15.11
N ARG A 12 10.76 -22.23 16.16
CA ARG A 12 10.44 -22.69 17.53
C ARG A 12 8.98 -23.04 17.74
N ASN A 13 8.08 -22.47 16.93
CA ASN A 13 6.64 -22.61 17.11
C ASN A 13 5.95 -23.39 15.98
N LEU A 14 6.70 -24.11 15.16
CA LEU A 14 6.15 -24.88 14.04
C LEU A 14 4.99 -25.81 14.47
N HIS A 15 5.08 -26.38 15.68
CA HIS A 15 4.10 -27.32 16.17
C HIS A 15 2.74 -26.71 16.55
N VAL A 16 2.69 -25.40 16.80
CA VAL A 16 1.46 -24.67 17.19
C VAL A 16 0.95 -23.72 16.11
N MET A 17 1.84 -23.23 15.23
CA MET A 17 1.44 -22.32 14.17
C MET A 17 0.69 -23.08 13.08
N SER A 18 -0.57 -22.74 12.84
CA SER A 18 -1.39 -23.37 11.81
C SER A 18 -1.20 -22.72 10.44
N HIS A 19 -1.10 -21.38 10.37
CA HIS A 19 -0.98 -20.62 9.13
C HIS A 19 -0.02 -19.46 9.25
N ILE A 20 0.55 -19.04 8.09
CA ILE A 20 1.32 -17.82 7.95
C ILE A 20 0.73 -17.00 6.80
N PHE A 21 0.50 -15.71 7.04
CA PHE A 21 -0.02 -14.75 6.07
C PHE A 21 1.02 -13.66 5.81
N PRO A 22 1.89 -13.82 4.81
CA PRO A 22 2.82 -12.76 4.44
C PRO A 22 2.04 -11.60 3.83
N THR A 23 2.29 -10.38 4.28
CA THR A 23 1.74 -9.17 3.66
C THR A 23 2.85 -8.48 2.88
N MET A 24 2.55 -8.09 1.64
CA MET A 24 3.55 -7.55 0.73
C MET A 24 3.09 -6.22 0.16
N ASP A 25 3.95 -5.20 0.32
CA ASP A 25 3.82 -3.99 -0.48
C ASP A 25 3.99 -4.35 -1.95
N THR A 26 3.09 -3.86 -2.79
CA THR A 26 3.10 -4.17 -4.22
C THR A 26 2.78 -2.90 -4.96
N HIS A 27 3.79 -2.31 -5.59
CA HIS A 27 3.68 -1.02 -6.23
C HIS A 27 3.86 -1.09 -7.75
N GLN A 28 3.25 -0.13 -8.44
CA GLN A 28 3.39 0.11 -9.86
C GLN A 28 3.97 1.52 -10.07
N ALA A 29 4.47 1.81 -11.29
CA ALA A 29 5.12 3.09 -11.54
C ALA A 29 4.20 4.30 -11.34
N ALA A 30 2.95 4.19 -11.79
CA ALA A 30 1.98 5.28 -11.69
C ALA A 30 1.04 5.06 -10.50
N GLN A 31 1.41 5.60 -9.34
CA GLN A 31 0.59 5.59 -8.12
C GLN A 31 0.62 6.96 -7.46
N ILE A 32 -0.47 7.31 -6.75
CA ILE A 32 -0.71 8.64 -6.18
C ILE A 32 0.43 9.15 -5.29
N PHE A 33 1.18 8.25 -4.67
CA PHE A 33 2.32 8.56 -3.83
C PHE A 33 3.68 8.50 -4.56
N HIS A 34 3.71 8.38 -5.89
CA HIS A 34 4.94 8.49 -6.68
C HIS A 34 5.06 9.86 -7.36
N SER A 35 6.27 10.36 -7.49
CA SER A 35 6.59 11.68 -8.03
C SER A 35 5.87 12.00 -9.34
N ILE A 36 5.80 11.05 -10.28
CA ILE A 36 5.18 11.27 -11.60
C ILE A 36 3.68 11.55 -11.57
N PHE A 37 3.01 11.23 -10.45
CA PHE A 37 1.57 11.45 -10.31
C PHE A 37 1.20 12.93 -10.15
N LEU A 38 2.15 13.74 -9.70
CA LEU A 38 2.00 15.16 -9.42
C LEU A 38 2.94 15.99 -10.30
N ILE A 39 2.53 17.23 -10.59
CA ILE A 39 3.30 18.18 -11.36
C ILE A 39 3.09 19.61 -10.82
N ASN A 40 4.10 20.47 -10.92
CA ASN A 40 3.98 21.89 -10.66
C ASN A 40 3.86 22.69 -11.97
N ASP A 41 3.66 24.02 -11.89
CA ASP A 41 3.53 24.90 -13.06
C ASP A 41 4.79 24.95 -13.94
N GLY A 42 5.95 24.62 -13.38
CA GLY A 42 7.22 24.54 -14.13
C GLY A 42 7.46 23.19 -14.81
N GLY A 43 6.50 22.24 -14.72
CA GLY A 43 6.67 20.89 -15.24
C GLY A 43 7.51 19.95 -14.36
N GLY A 44 7.88 20.39 -13.16
CA GLY A 44 8.64 19.59 -12.20
C GLY A 44 7.73 18.68 -11.35
N HIS A 45 8.31 17.60 -10.85
CA HIS A 45 7.66 16.66 -9.95
C HIS A 45 8.16 16.82 -8.52
N PRO A 46 7.37 16.44 -7.49
CA PRO A 46 7.85 16.47 -6.11
C PRO A 46 8.96 15.44 -5.89
N GLU A 47 9.95 15.85 -5.12
CA GLU A 47 11.03 14.95 -4.71
C GLU A 47 10.52 13.86 -3.74
N PRO A 48 11.16 12.70 -3.69
CA PRO A 48 10.87 11.69 -2.68
C PRO A 48 10.92 12.29 -1.26
N TYR A 49 9.98 11.81 -0.41
CA TYR A 49 9.73 12.28 0.97
C TYR A 49 9.11 13.68 1.08
N THR A 50 8.69 14.30 -0.02
CA THR A 50 7.83 15.49 0.04
C THR A 50 6.50 15.13 0.69
N LEU A 51 6.09 15.92 1.68
CA LEU A 51 4.74 15.86 2.25
C LEU A 51 3.85 16.81 1.46
N VAL A 52 2.77 16.30 0.92
CA VAL A 52 1.81 17.07 0.11
C VAL A 52 0.55 17.27 0.93
N SER A 53 0.36 18.50 1.40
CA SER A 53 -0.79 18.89 2.21
C SER A 53 -2.00 19.29 1.34
N VAL A 54 -3.16 19.42 1.98
CA VAL A 54 -4.35 20.03 1.35
C VAL A 54 -4.04 21.43 0.86
N ASP A 55 -3.34 22.22 1.66
CA ASP A 55 -3.02 23.61 1.35
C ASP A 55 -2.09 23.72 0.12
N ASP A 56 -1.17 22.77 -0.08
CA ASP A 56 -0.32 22.71 -1.27
C ASP A 56 -1.15 22.48 -2.54
N ILE A 57 -2.19 21.66 -2.45
CA ILE A 57 -3.10 21.39 -3.57
C ILE A 57 -4.01 22.60 -3.85
N GLU A 58 -4.57 23.19 -2.80
CA GLU A 58 -5.46 24.37 -2.94
C GLU A 58 -4.73 25.61 -3.46
N ASN A 59 -3.47 25.79 -3.06
CA ASN A 59 -2.62 26.86 -3.55
C ASN A 59 -1.94 26.57 -4.90
N GLY A 60 -2.16 25.41 -5.49
CA GLY A 60 -1.63 25.03 -6.81
C GLY A 60 -0.13 24.72 -6.83
N VAL A 61 0.48 24.50 -5.66
CA VAL A 61 1.90 24.06 -5.58
C VAL A 61 2.08 22.74 -6.32
N TRP A 62 1.17 21.80 -6.06
CA TRP A 62 1.12 20.52 -6.75
C TRP A 62 -0.24 20.31 -7.41
N LYS A 63 -0.22 19.76 -8.60
CA LYS A 63 -1.41 19.47 -9.42
C LYS A 63 -1.38 18.01 -9.86
N PHE A 64 -2.55 17.47 -10.17
CA PHE A 64 -2.65 16.16 -10.82
C PHE A 64 -1.99 16.22 -12.18
N ASN A 65 -1.09 15.29 -12.48
CA ASN A 65 -0.35 15.28 -13.74
C ASN A 65 -1.28 14.93 -14.91
N PRO A 66 -1.44 15.81 -15.92
CA PRO A 66 -2.30 15.56 -17.07
C PRO A 66 -1.90 14.32 -17.89
N ASP A 67 -0.61 13.96 -17.93
CA ASP A 67 -0.15 12.77 -18.63
C ASP A 67 -0.61 11.49 -17.92
N ILE A 68 -0.68 11.51 -16.58
CA ILE A 68 -1.27 10.45 -15.79
C ILE A 68 -2.78 10.39 -16.01
N ALA A 69 -3.46 11.53 -16.06
CA ALA A 69 -4.89 11.58 -16.40
C ALA A 69 -5.15 10.93 -17.77
N HIS A 70 -4.36 11.27 -18.78
CA HIS A 70 -4.45 10.68 -20.11
C HIS A 70 -4.19 9.15 -20.09
N ALA A 71 -3.14 8.72 -19.40
CA ALA A 71 -2.77 7.29 -19.30
C ALA A 71 -3.87 6.43 -18.67
N PHE A 72 -4.60 6.98 -17.72
CA PHE A 72 -5.73 6.31 -17.06
C PHE A 72 -7.11 6.62 -17.69
N ASN A 73 -7.14 7.38 -18.76
CA ASN A 73 -8.38 7.83 -19.43
C ASN A 73 -9.33 8.56 -18.46
N ILE A 74 -8.76 9.48 -17.69
CA ILE A 74 -9.45 10.31 -16.69
C ILE A 74 -9.51 11.74 -17.22
N ASP A 75 -10.62 12.44 -17.01
CA ASP A 75 -10.70 13.87 -17.23
C ASP A 75 -9.71 14.60 -16.30
N PRO A 76 -8.83 15.50 -16.83
CA PRO A 76 -7.86 16.21 -16.00
C PRO A 76 -8.48 17.04 -14.87
N ALA A 77 -9.69 17.61 -15.09
CA ALA A 77 -10.40 18.35 -14.06
C ALA A 77 -10.87 17.43 -12.94
N TYR A 78 -11.39 16.25 -13.29
CA TYR A 78 -11.72 15.21 -12.31
C TYR A 78 -10.46 14.76 -11.54
N GLY A 79 -9.33 14.58 -12.23
CA GLY A 79 -8.06 14.22 -11.59
C GLY A 79 -7.63 15.24 -10.53
N GLN A 80 -7.78 16.55 -10.82
CA GLN A 80 -7.47 17.61 -9.86
C GLN A 80 -8.46 17.63 -8.67
N ASP A 81 -9.75 17.41 -8.91
CA ASP A 81 -10.75 17.31 -7.85
C ASP A 81 -10.52 16.06 -6.99
N PHE A 82 -10.09 14.96 -7.62
CA PHE A 82 -9.70 13.75 -6.94
C PHE A 82 -8.51 13.98 -6.00
N LEU A 83 -7.46 14.64 -6.45
CA LEU A 83 -6.28 14.93 -5.63
C LEU A 83 -6.64 15.80 -4.41
N ARG A 84 -7.48 16.82 -4.61
CA ARG A 84 -8.01 17.65 -3.51
C ARG A 84 -8.83 16.82 -2.53
N HIS A 85 -9.76 16.03 -3.02
CA HIS A 85 -10.57 15.13 -2.20
C HIS A 85 -9.70 14.16 -1.41
N TYR A 86 -8.72 13.54 -2.06
CA TYR A 86 -7.81 12.57 -1.44
C TYR A 86 -7.05 13.16 -0.26
N THR A 87 -6.38 14.29 -0.46
CA THR A 87 -5.63 14.97 0.60
C THR A 87 -6.57 15.46 1.73
N GLN A 88 -7.77 15.93 1.40
CA GLN A 88 -8.78 16.31 2.39
C GLN A 88 -9.27 15.10 3.21
N GLN A 89 -9.45 13.93 2.59
CA GLN A 89 -9.84 12.71 3.31
C GLN A 89 -8.73 12.22 4.24
N LEU A 90 -7.46 12.32 3.85
CA LEU A 90 -6.34 12.02 4.75
C LEU A 90 -6.37 12.95 5.97
N LYS A 91 -6.50 14.25 5.77
CA LYS A 91 -6.53 15.27 6.85
C LYS A 91 -7.70 15.05 7.80
N THR A 92 -8.92 14.89 7.28
CA THR A 92 -10.12 14.70 8.10
C THR A 92 -10.16 13.35 8.79
N GLY A 93 -9.57 12.33 8.18
CA GLY A 93 -9.41 10.99 8.76
C GLY A 93 -8.31 10.88 9.83
N GLY A 94 -7.59 11.97 10.13
CA GLY A 94 -6.46 11.97 11.07
C GLY A 94 -5.29 11.09 10.57
N LYS A 95 -5.17 10.94 9.26
CA LYS A 95 -4.09 10.21 8.59
C LYS A 95 -2.88 11.12 8.37
N TYR A 96 -1.77 10.51 7.92
CA TYR A 96 -0.61 11.27 7.45
C TYR A 96 -0.93 12.04 6.18
N ASP A 97 -0.26 13.17 5.96
CA ASP A 97 -0.29 13.86 4.67
C ASP A 97 0.21 12.92 3.56
N LEU A 98 -0.24 13.15 2.33
CA LEU A 98 0.24 12.38 1.18
C LEU A 98 1.76 12.50 1.08
N THR A 99 2.44 11.41 1.35
CA THR A 99 3.91 11.34 1.32
C THR A 99 4.34 10.80 -0.03
N ILE A 100 5.26 11.51 -0.70
CA ILE A 100 5.85 11.03 -1.95
C ILE A 100 6.96 10.04 -1.64
N TRP A 101 6.77 8.79 -2.04
CA TRP A 101 7.74 7.73 -1.81
C TRP A 101 8.68 7.52 -3.00
N PRO A 102 9.95 7.18 -2.76
CA PRO A 102 10.80 6.65 -3.82
C PRO A 102 10.23 5.33 -4.35
N TYR A 103 10.55 4.98 -5.59
CA TYR A 103 10.13 3.69 -6.14
C TYR A 103 10.72 2.53 -5.33
N HIS A 104 9.84 1.70 -4.80
CA HIS A 104 10.19 0.52 -4.00
C HIS A 104 9.11 -0.54 -4.15
N ALA A 105 9.40 -1.77 -3.78
CA ALA A 105 8.45 -2.90 -3.82
C ALA A 105 7.70 -3.03 -5.17
N MET A 106 8.36 -2.67 -6.28
CA MET A 106 7.76 -2.70 -7.62
C MET A 106 7.42 -4.12 -8.02
N LEU A 107 6.17 -4.35 -8.43
CA LEU A 107 5.67 -5.66 -8.85
C LEU A 107 6.59 -6.32 -9.88
N GLY A 108 7.08 -7.51 -9.59
CA GLY A 108 8.01 -8.26 -10.43
C GLY A 108 9.48 -7.82 -10.32
N GLY A 109 9.78 -6.76 -9.59
CA GLY A 109 11.15 -6.32 -9.31
C GLY A 109 11.77 -7.08 -8.12
N ILE A 110 13.10 -6.99 -7.98
CA ILE A 110 13.84 -7.64 -6.89
C ILE A 110 13.41 -7.16 -5.49
N GLY A 111 12.92 -5.92 -5.39
CA GLY A 111 12.39 -5.37 -4.14
C GLY A 111 10.99 -5.87 -3.77
N HIS A 112 10.32 -6.58 -4.67
CA HIS A 112 9.03 -7.21 -4.44
C HIS A 112 9.19 -8.69 -4.06
N ALA A 113 10.08 -8.95 -3.13
CA ALA A 113 10.34 -10.28 -2.62
C ALA A 113 10.49 -10.25 -1.10
N LEU A 114 10.14 -11.33 -0.44
CA LEU A 114 10.47 -11.50 0.97
C LEU A 114 11.99 -11.59 1.13
N VAL A 115 12.47 -11.16 2.29
CA VAL A 115 13.87 -11.42 2.68
C VAL A 115 14.09 -12.94 2.67
N SER A 116 15.14 -13.41 2.01
CA SER A 116 15.38 -14.84 1.74
C SER A 116 15.28 -15.73 2.98
N ALA A 117 15.82 -15.30 4.13
CA ALA A 117 15.74 -16.08 5.37
C ALA A 117 14.29 -16.20 5.89
N VAL A 118 13.46 -15.19 5.69
CA VAL A 118 12.04 -15.21 6.08
C VAL A 118 11.25 -16.08 5.11
N GLU A 119 11.52 -15.96 3.82
CA GLU A 119 10.93 -16.82 2.80
C GLU A 119 11.21 -18.30 3.08
N GLU A 120 12.49 -18.65 3.35
CA GLU A 120 12.89 -20.02 3.71
C GLU A 120 12.15 -20.53 4.94
N ALA A 121 12.02 -19.71 5.99
CA ALA A 121 11.29 -20.10 7.19
C ALA A 121 9.80 -20.34 6.93
N ILE A 122 9.18 -19.52 6.09
CA ILE A 122 7.77 -19.69 5.65
C ILE A 122 7.64 -20.95 4.80
N PHE A 123 8.53 -21.17 3.85
CA PHE A 123 8.57 -22.37 3.03
C PHE A 123 8.68 -23.64 3.89
N PHE A 124 9.60 -23.62 4.86
CA PHE A 124 9.78 -24.76 5.78
C PHE A 124 8.53 -25.03 6.62
N HIS A 125 7.89 -23.96 7.14
CA HIS A 125 6.59 -24.09 7.81
C HIS A 125 5.54 -24.73 6.91
N CYS A 126 5.44 -24.24 5.67
CA CYS A 126 4.50 -24.76 4.67
C CYS A 126 4.65 -26.28 4.48
N VAL A 127 5.90 -26.74 4.29
CA VAL A 127 6.20 -28.17 4.09
C VAL A 127 5.93 -28.97 5.38
N ALA A 128 6.37 -28.48 6.53
CA ALA A 128 6.24 -29.18 7.81
C ALA A 128 4.77 -29.27 8.28
N ARG A 129 3.95 -28.31 7.93
CA ARG A 129 2.55 -28.22 8.39
C ARG A 129 1.52 -28.55 7.32
N TYR A 130 1.94 -28.81 6.09
CA TYR A 130 1.04 -28.94 4.92
C TYR A 130 0.08 -27.75 4.80
N SER A 131 0.59 -26.55 5.08
CA SER A 131 -0.17 -25.32 5.13
C SER A 131 0.43 -24.28 4.16
N PRO A 132 -0.08 -24.18 2.92
CA PRO A 132 0.40 -23.19 1.97
C PRO A 132 0.29 -21.77 2.54
N PRO A 133 1.29 -20.90 2.33
CA PRO A 133 1.21 -19.52 2.75
C PRO A 133 0.15 -18.78 1.92
N ASP A 134 -0.58 -17.88 2.56
CA ASP A 134 -1.56 -17.03 1.90
C ASP A 134 -1.03 -15.60 1.81
N PHE A 135 -0.45 -15.25 0.66
CA PHE A 135 0.14 -13.95 0.43
C PHE A 135 -0.95 -12.89 0.26
N GLN A 136 -0.87 -11.84 1.06
CA GLN A 136 -1.75 -10.70 0.99
C GLN A 136 -1.01 -9.51 0.37
N VAL A 137 -1.43 -9.14 -0.84
CA VAL A 137 -0.87 -8.01 -1.58
C VAL A 137 -1.57 -6.73 -1.18
N LYS A 138 -0.83 -5.66 -0.92
CA LYS A 138 -1.36 -4.32 -0.64
C LYS A 138 -0.67 -3.26 -1.49
N GLY A 139 -1.37 -2.15 -1.79
CA GLY A 139 -0.81 -1.00 -2.47
C GLY A 139 -0.73 -1.09 -3.99
N ASN A 140 -1.45 -2.02 -4.62
CA ASN A 140 -1.50 -2.15 -6.09
C ASN A 140 -2.54 -1.25 -6.77
N ASN A 141 -3.36 -0.51 -6.01
CA ASN A 141 -4.30 0.45 -6.55
C ASN A 141 -3.59 1.78 -6.85
N PRO A 142 -3.64 2.33 -8.07
CA PRO A 142 -2.94 3.56 -8.41
C PRO A 142 -3.49 4.80 -7.70
N PHE A 143 -4.73 4.79 -7.23
CA PHE A 143 -5.46 5.94 -6.72
C PHE A 143 -5.54 6.02 -5.19
N THR A 144 -4.99 5.07 -4.47
CA THR A 144 -4.96 5.10 -3.00
C THR A 144 -3.76 4.35 -2.45
N GLU A 145 -3.26 4.82 -1.33
CA GLU A 145 -2.19 4.19 -0.58
C GLU A 145 -2.74 3.17 0.40
N ASN A 146 -1.93 2.19 0.75
CA ASN A 146 -2.25 1.13 1.71
C ASN A 146 -1.12 1.00 2.74
N TYR A 147 -1.21 1.69 3.87
CA TYR A 147 -0.34 1.37 5.02
C TYR A 147 -0.75 0.06 5.69
N SER A 148 -2.01 -0.29 5.61
CA SER A 148 -2.54 -1.53 6.15
C SER A 148 -3.02 -2.48 5.04
N VAL A 149 -2.78 -3.78 5.22
CA VAL A 149 -3.37 -4.82 4.36
C VAL A 149 -4.90 -4.93 4.53
N LEU A 150 -5.44 -4.40 5.63
CA LEU A 150 -6.86 -4.49 5.96
C LEU A 150 -7.71 -3.41 5.29
N SER A 151 -7.11 -2.25 4.98
CA SER A 151 -7.84 -1.12 4.39
C SER A 151 -6.90 -0.15 3.68
N PRO A 152 -7.26 0.30 2.47
CA PRO A 152 -6.68 1.49 1.87
C PRO A 152 -6.95 2.74 2.71
N GLU A 153 -6.15 3.79 2.49
CA GLU A 153 -6.24 5.03 3.25
C GLU A 153 -7.47 5.87 2.89
N VAL A 154 -7.84 5.90 1.62
CA VAL A 154 -9.04 6.57 1.11
C VAL A 154 -9.84 5.59 0.26
N LEU A 155 -11.15 5.54 0.47
CA LEU A 155 -12.03 4.54 -0.16
C LEU A 155 -12.95 5.12 -1.24
N THR A 156 -13.12 6.44 -1.28
CA THR A 156 -14.07 7.09 -2.19
C THR A 156 -13.42 8.21 -2.99
N GLY A 157 -13.92 8.40 -4.20
CA GLY A 157 -13.61 9.58 -5.02
C GLY A 157 -14.45 10.82 -4.65
N PRO A 158 -14.20 11.97 -5.31
CA PRO A 158 -14.93 13.23 -5.05
C PRO A 158 -16.42 13.13 -5.40
N ASP A 159 -16.78 12.24 -6.30
CA ASP A 159 -18.15 11.93 -6.72
C ASP A 159 -18.87 10.95 -5.77
N GLY A 160 -18.20 10.51 -4.69
CA GLY A 160 -18.70 9.51 -3.75
C GLY A 160 -18.63 8.06 -4.25
N GLN A 161 -18.12 7.83 -5.46
CA GLN A 161 -17.94 6.48 -5.97
C GLN A 161 -16.81 5.76 -5.22
N SER A 162 -16.97 4.45 -5.04
CA SER A 162 -15.91 3.63 -4.45
C SER A 162 -14.71 3.55 -5.40
N ILE A 163 -13.52 3.89 -4.90
CA ILE A 163 -12.23 3.69 -5.60
C ILE A 163 -11.47 2.50 -5.03
N ALA A 164 -11.81 2.06 -3.83
CA ALA A 164 -11.18 0.95 -3.16
C ALA A 164 -12.10 0.37 -2.08
N GLU A 165 -11.81 -0.84 -1.64
CA GLU A 165 -12.57 -1.54 -0.62
C GLU A 165 -11.66 -2.04 0.51
N LYS A 166 -12.23 -2.17 1.70
CA LYS A 166 -11.58 -2.85 2.82
C LYS A 166 -11.42 -4.34 2.51
N ASN A 167 -10.31 -4.93 2.95
CA ASN A 167 -10.08 -6.36 2.80
C ASN A 167 -10.89 -7.17 3.84
N ASN A 168 -12.21 -7.14 3.67
CA ASN A 168 -13.14 -7.80 4.59
C ASN A 168 -12.96 -9.32 4.58
N SER A 169 -12.64 -9.91 3.42
CA SER A 169 -12.42 -11.35 3.30
C SER A 169 -11.24 -11.81 4.15
N PHE A 170 -10.13 -11.08 4.11
CA PHE A 170 -8.97 -11.37 4.94
C PHE A 170 -9.26 -11.13 6.43
N THR A 171 -9.96 -10.04 6.76
CA THR A 171 -10.38 -9.77 8.13
C THR A 171 -11.22 -10.92 8.69
N GLN A 172 -12.23 -11.39 7.94
CA GLN A 172 -13.06 -12.52 8.35
C GLN A 172 -12.23 -13.81 8.48
N LYS A 173 -11.28 -14.03 7.59
CA LYS A 173 -10.38 -15.18 7.68
C LYS A 173 -9.53 -15.14 8.96
N LEU A 174 -8.97 -14.00 9.32
CA LEU A 174 -8.21 -13.85 10.58
C LEU A 174 -9.07 -14.18 11.81
N LEU A 175 -10.34 -13.83 11.81
CA LEU A 175 -11.28 -14.10 12.89
C LEU A 175 -11.64 -15.60 13.07
N THR A 176 -11.24 -16.47 12.15
CA THR A 176 -11.44 -17.92 12.30
C THR A 176 -10.36 -18.60 13.14
N PHE A 177 -9.29 -17.91 13.50
CA PHE A 177 -8.18 -18.43 14.30
C PHE A 177 -8.36 -18.08 15.77
N ASP A 178 -7.94 -18.99 16.66
CA ASP A 178 -7.98 -18.80 18.11
C ASP A 178 -7.08 -17.64 18.57
N ALA A 179 -5.98 -17.41 17.86
CA ALA A 179 -5.05 -16.32 18.11
C ALA A 179 -4.36 -15.88 16.81
N VAL A 180 -4.14 -14.58 16.69
CA VAL A 180 -3.39 -13.96 15.58
C VAL A 180 -2.20 -13.20 16.16
N ILE A 181 -1.01 -13.50 15.65
CA ILE A 181 0.22 -12.80 16.01
C ILE A 181 0.64 -11.92 14.83
N VAL A 182 0.77 -10.64 15.09
CA VAL A 182 1.24 -9.66 14.09
C VAL A 182 2.71 -9.39 14.32
N ALA A 183 3.52 -9.47 13.26
CA ALA A 183 4.95 -9.23 13.29
C ALA A 183 5.38 -8.36 12.09
N GLY A 184 6.31 -7.41 12.33
CA GLY A 184 6.88 -6.51 11.32
C GLY A 184 7.94 -5.60 11.93
#